data_7c48b38640f82d8334742850b1eb7b88
#
_entry.id   7c48b38640f82d8334742850b1eb7b88
#
_cell.length_a   1.000
_cell.length_b   1.000
_cell.length_c   1.000
_cell.angle_alpha   90.00
_cell.angle_beta   90.00
_cell.angle_gamma   90.00
#
_symmetry.space_group_name_H-M   'P 1'
#
loop_
_entity.id
_entity.type
_entity.pdbx_description
1 polymer ?
#
loop_
_entity_poly.entity_id
_entity_poly.type
_entity_poly.pdbx_seq_one_letter_code
_entity_poly.pdbx_strand_id
1 'polypeptide(L)'
;MTCKIDYQPAADLLHGRIILVTGAGDGIGRAAALAFAGHGATVILLGRTIAKLEKVYDEIEAAGGPQPAIFPLNVEGATLKDYHDMAETLDKEFGRLDGLLHNAGMLGRITPFEQYNPELWEQVMQVNINGPIWMTQALLPLLKASPDASVVFTSSSVGRRGRAYWGAYAVSKFATEGFVQVLADEVEHLGTLRVNSLNPGATRTAMRKAAYPGEDPLALRTPEEIMPTYLWLMGPDSQGHNGEPFDAQPPKQG
;
A
#
# COMPACT_ATOMS: atom_id res chain seq x y z
N MET A 1 -18.37 7.04 -1.40
CA MET A 1 -16.96 6.77 -1.06
C MET A 1 -16.15 8.01 -1.29
N THR A 2 -15.30 8.37 -0.36
CA THR A 2 -14.53 9.61 -0.39
C THR A 2 -13.35 9.47 -1.35
N CYS A 3 -13.19 10.43 -2.27
CA CYS A 3 -12.07 10.53 -3.19
C CYS A 3 -11.41 11.89 -3.00
N LYS A 4 -10.09 11.94 -2.97
CA LYS A 4 -9.31 13.16 -2.76
C LYS A 4 -8.38 13.43 -3.97
N ILE A 5 -8.83 13.08 -5.18
CA ILE A 5 -8.02 13.24 -6.40
C ILE A 5 -7.62 14.70 -6.67
N ASP A 6 -8.45 15.66 -6.25
CA ASP A 6 -8.20 17.09 -6.43
C ASP A 6 -7.47 17.73 -5.24
N TYR A 7 -7.01 16.93 -4.26
CA TYR A 7 -6.25 17.42 -3.11
C TYR A 7 -4.93 18.05 -3.58
N GLN A 8 -4.64 19.22 -3.02
CA GLN A 8 -3.41 19.97 -3.30
C GLN A 8 -2.51 19.90 -2.07
N PRO A 9 -1.52 18.99 -2.05
CA PRO A 9 -0.63 18.84 -0.91
C PRO A 9 0.33 20.03 -0.79
N ALA A 10 0.63 20.45 0.43
CA ALA A 10 1.75 21.34 0.69
C ALA A 10 3.08 20.66 0.30
N ALA A 11 4.06 21.42 -0.14
CA ALA A 11 5.34 20.87 -0.61
C ALA A 11 6.09 20.08 0.48
N ASP A 12 5.87 20.39 1.74
CA ASP A 12 6.48 19.80 2.93
C ASP A 12 5.48 18.94 3.75
N LEU A 13 4.36 18.54 3.15
CA LEU A 13 3.26 17.82 3.80
C LEU A 13 3.72 16.65 4.69
N LEU A 14 4.75 15.93 4.26
CA LEU A 14 5.26 14.71 4.92
C LEU A 14 6.66 14.92 5.54
N HIS A 15 7.06 16.20 5.73
CA HIS A 15 8.37 16.50 6.28
C HIS A 15 8.64 15.79 7.61
N GLY A 16 9.79 15.10 7.67
CA GLY A 16 10.23 14.36 8.85
C GLY A 16 9.45 13.09 9.19
N ARG A 17 8.48 12.68 8.35
CA ARG A 17 7.78 11.40 8.49
C ARG A 17 8.62 10.26 7.94
N ILE A 18 8.53 9.10 8.60
CA ILE A 18 9.17 7.86 8.19
C ILE A 18 8.07 6.94 7.66
N ILE A 19 8.11 6.60 6.36
CA ILE A 19 7.04 5.89 5.69
C ILE A 19 7.56 4.63 4.99
N LEU A 20 7.05 3.45 5.36
CA LEU A 20 7.34 2.20 4.69
C LEU A 20 6.34 1.95 3.55
N VAL A 21 6.86 1.66 2.36
CA VAL A 21 6.06 1.34 1.17
C VAL A 21 6.38 -0.06 0.70
N THR A 22 5.39 -0.96 0.71
CA THR A 22 5.56 -2.30 0.16
C THR A 22 5.30 -2.33 -1.34
N GLY A 23 6.10 -3.12 -2.09
CA GLY A 23 6.03 -3.11 -3.55
C GLY A 23 6.54 -1.80 -4.17
N ALA A 24 7.50 -1.15 -3.49
CA ALA A 24 8.02 0.18 -3.85
C ALA A 24 8.78 0.24 -5.19
N GLY A 25 9.16 -0.91 -5.76
CA GLY A 25 10.00 -0.95 -6.97
C GLY A 25 9.26 -0.72 -8.29
N ASP A 26 7.91 -0.67 -8.33
CA ASP A 26 7.17 -0.58 -9.59
C ASP A 26 5.76 -0.01 -9.40
N GLY A 27 5.15 0.47 -10.48
CA GLY A 27 3.75 0.88 -10.55
C GLY A 27 3.36 1.89 -9.47
N ILE A 28 2.24 1.61 -8.78
CA ILE A 28 1.69 2.50 -7.75
C ILE A 28 2.66 2.65 -6.56
N GLY A 29 3.33 1.57 -6.13
CA GLY A 29 4.26 1.62 -5.01
C GLY A 29 5.47 2.52 -5.30
N ARG A 30 6.02 2.45 -6.53
CA ARG A 30 7.08 3.36 -6.97
C ARG A 30 6.60 4.81 -6.99
N ALA A 31 5.45 5.07 -7.60
CA ALA A 31 4.90 6.42 -7.66
C ALA A 31 4.62 6.99 -6.25
N ALA A 32 4.10 6.17 -5.33
CA ALA A 32 3.88 6.56 -3.95
C ALA A 32 5.20 6.89 -3.23
N ALA A 33 6.23 6.05 -3.38
CA ALA A 33 7.53 6.29 -2.78
C ALA A 33 8.14 7.61 -3.25
N LEU A 34 8.11 7.88 -4.56
CA LEU A 34 8.60 9.14 -5.14
C LEU A 34 7.78 10.35 -4.66
N ALA A 35 6.44 10.22 -4.63
CA ALA A 35 5.56 11.29 -4.17
C ALA A 35 5.77 11.60 -2.68
N PHE A 36 5.90 10.58 -1.83
CA PHE A 36 6.13 10.78 -0.40
C PHE A 36 7.50 11.44 -0.14
N ALA A 37 8.56 10.96 -0.79
CA ALA A 37 9.88 11.57 -0.69
C ALA A 37 9.89 13.02 -1.22
N GLY A 38 9.21 13.29 -2.33
CA GLY A 38 9.06 14.63 -2.89
C GLY A 38 8.31 15.62 -1.97
N HIS A 39 7.58 15.11 -0.96
CA HIS A 39 6.93 15.93 0.08
C HIS A 39 7.62 15.85 1.43
N GLY A 40 8.88 15.40 1.46
CA GLY A 40 9.77 15.48 2.63
C GLY A 40 9.79 14.24 3.53
N ALA A 41 9.19 13.11 3.14
CA ALA A 41 9.27 11.88 3.91
C ALA A 41 10.58 11.12 3.67
N THR A 42 11.14 10.51 4.72
CA THR A 42 12.10 9.42 4.58
C THR A 42 11.35 8.15 4.24
N VAL A 43 11.60 7.58 3.06
CA VAL A 43 10.86 6.41 2.56
C VAL A 43 11.67 5.14 2.72
N ILE A 44 11.06 4.11 3.33
CA ILE A 44 11.60 2.76 3.39
C ILE A 44 11.01 1.96 2.23
N LEU A 45 11.86 1.61 1.26
CA LEU A 45 11.51 0.93 0.02
C LEU A 45 11.53 -0.58 0.24
N LEU A 46 10.36 -1.22 0.40
CA LEU A 46 10.27 -2.66 0.57
C LEU A 46 9.79 -3.36 -0.70
N GLY A 47 10.51 -4.41 -1.10
CA GLY A 47 10.16 -5.24 -2.25
C GLY A 47 11.14 -6.38 -2.47
N ARG A 48 10.80 -7.30 -3.37
CA ARG A 48 11.59 -8.52 -3.63
C ARG A 48 12.76 -8.33 -4.61
N THR A 49 12.70 -7.29 -5.46
CA THR A 49 13.68 -7.09 -6.56
C THR A 49 14.58 -5.91 -6.25
N ILE A 50 15.77 -6.18 -5.70
CA ILE A 50 16.73 -5.17 -5.24
C ILE A 50 17.00 -4.12 -6.33
N ALA A 51 17.35 -4.52 -7.54
CA ALA A 51 17.66 -3.58 -8.63
C ALA A 51 16.52 -2.60 -8.97
N LYS A 52 15.24 -2.98 -8.73
CA LYS A 52 14.12 -2.04 -8.88
C LYS A 52 14.02 -1.06 -7.72
N LEU A 53 14.38 -1.49 -6.51
CA LEU A 53 14.40 -0.62 -5.33
C LEU A 53 15.56 0.38 -5.41
N GLU A 54 16.75 -0.07 -5.83
CA GLU A 54 17.92 0.78 -6.08
C GLU A 54 17.61 1.88 -7.10
N LYS A 55 16.91 1.53 -8.18
CA LYS A 55 16.48 2.53 -9.15
C LYS A 55 15.58 3.61 -8.54
N VAL A 56 14.64 3.23 -7.68
CA VAL A 56 13.75 4.19 -7.00
C VAL A 56 14.53 5.00 -5.98
N TYR A 57 15.48 4.39 -5.28
CA TYR A 57 16.41 5.05 -4.38
C TYR A 57 17.16 6.16 -5.10
N ASP A 58 17.83 5.84 -6.22
CA ASP A 58 18.58 6.78 -7.03
C ASP A 58 17.70 7.93 -7.57
N GLU A 59 16.46 7.62 -7.96
CA GLU A 59 15.50 8.63 -8.42
C GLU A 59 15.10 9.61 -7.30
N ILE A 60 14.94 9.15 -6.06
CA ILE A 60 14.66 9.99 -4.91
C ILE A 60 15.85 10.89 -4.60
N GLU A 61 17.07 10.34 -4.54
CA GLU A 61 18.28 11.13 -4.30
C GLU A 61 18.52 12.18 -5.41
N ALA A 62 18.36 11.77 -6.67
CA ALA A 62 18.52 12.69 -7.81
C ALA A 62 17.49 13.84 -7.80
N ALA A 63 16.31 13.61 -7.23
CA ALA A 63 15.28 14.64 -7.06
C ALA A 63 15.52 15.52 -5.82
N GLY A 64 16.55 15.25 -5.02
CA GLY A 64 16.85 16.00 -3.79
C GLY A 64 15.96 15.69 -2.60
N GLY A 65 15.26 14.54 -2.63
CA GLY A 65 14.45 14.04 -1.50
C GLY A 65 15.31 13.56 -0.33
N PRO A 66 14.73 13.34 0.85
CA PRO A 66 15.42 12.71 1.97
C PRO A 66 15.94 11.33 1.58
N GLN A 67 17.15 10.99 2.05
CA GLN A 67 17.79 9.70 1.76
C GLN A 67 16.86 8.55 2.13
N PRO A 68 16.46 7.69 1.17
CA PRO A 68 15.60 6.55 1.45
C PRO A 68 16.37 5.38 2.05
N ALA A 69 15.67 4.39 2.57
CA ALA A 69 16.25 3.11 2.97
C ALA A 69 15.69 1.98 2.09
N ILE A 70 16.48 0.95 1.83
CA ILE A 70 16.04 -0.25 1.11
C ILE A 70 15.91 -1.41 2.08
N PHE A 71 14.75 -2.07 2.11
CA PHE A 71 14.52 -3.31 2.84
C PHE A 71 14.05 -4.41 1.88
N PRO A 72 14.96 -5.29 1.38
CA PRO A 72 14.60 -6.38 0.49
C PRO A 72 13.81 -7.45 1.26
N LEU A 73 12.56 -7.69 0.85
CA LEU A 73 11.74 -8.75 1.43
C LEU A 73 10.79 -9.34 0.37
N ASN A 74 10.77 -10.67 0.24
CA ASN A 74 9.76 -11.37 -0.55
C ASN A 74 8.61 -11.82 0.36
N VAL A 75 7.50 -11.07 0.35
CA VAL A 75 6.32 -11.34 1.20
C VAL A 75 5.73 -12.75 0.98
N GLU A 76 5.90 -13.33 -0.23
CA GLU A 76 5.41 -14.67 -0.55
C GLU A 76 6.09 -15.77 0.31
N GLY A 77 7.39 -15.63 0.55
CA GLY A 77 8.17 -16.60 1.33
C GLY A 77 8.53 -16.14 2.74
N ALA A 78 8.11 -14.94 3.13
CA ALA A 78 8.47 -14.39 4.44
C ALA A 78 7.77 -15.14 5.58
N THR A 79 8.52 -15.36 6.66
CA THR A 79 8.08 -15.98 7.91
C THR A 79 7.82 -14.92 8.98
N LEU A 80 7.21 -15.32 10.10
CA LEU A 80 7.03 -14.43 11.26
C LEU A 80 8.37 -13.87 11.75
N LYS A 81 9.44 -14.69 11.69
CA LYS A 81 10.78 -14.25 12.08
C LYS A 81 11.27 -13.11 11.20
N ASP A 82 11.08 -13.19 9.90
CA ASP A 82 11.51 -12.13 8.96
C ASP A 82 10.83 -10.79 9.27
N TYR A 83 9.54 -10.80 9.65
CA TYR A 83 8.83 -9.59 10.06
C TYR A 83 9.31 -9.04 11.40
N HIS A 84 9.65 -9.90 12.38
CA HIS A 84 10.23 -9.46 13.64
C HIS A 84 11.63 -8.87 13.44
N ASP A 85 12.50 -9.55 12.68
CA ASP A 85 13.85 -9.05 12.35
C ASP A 85 13.77 -7.68 11.63
N MET A 86 12.79 -7.52 10.76
CA MET A 86 12.51 -6.23 10.10
C MET A 86 12.13 -5.17 11.13
N ALA A 87 11.19 -5.47 12.04
CA ALA A 87 10.75 -4.51 13.04
C ALA A 87 11.90 -4.09 13.97
N GLU A 88 12.74 -5.03 14.41
CA GLU A 88 13.93 -4.73 15.20
C GLU A 88 14.95 -3.85 14.46
N THR A 89 15.12 -4.10 13.16
CA THR A 89 16.02 -3.29 12.32
C THR A 89 15.51 -1.87 12.21
N LEU A 90 14.20 -1.70 11.94
CA LEU A 90 13.58 -0.38 11.79
C LEU A 90 13.50 0.37 13.12
N ASP A 91 13.33 -0.34 14.24
CA ASP A 91 13.37 0.27 15.57
C ASP A 91 14.75 0.87 15.88
N LYS A 92 15.81 0.11 15.63
CA LYS A 92 17.20 0.57 15.84
C LYS A 92 17.55 1.78 14.96
N GLU A 93 17.05 1.81 13.71
CA GLU A 93 17.40 2.85 12.74
C GLU A 93 16.54 4.12 12.93
N PHE A 94 15.26 3.96 13.19
CA PHE A 94 14.29 5.06 13.15
C PHE A 94 13.53 5.29 14.45
N GLY A 95 13.36 4.28 15.31
CA GLY A 95 12.64 4.36 16.58
C GLY A 95 11.12 4.51 16.48
N ARG A 96 10.58 4.81 15.28
CA ARG A 96 9.14 4.94 15.01
C ARG A 96 8.83 4.73 13.53
N LEU A 97 7.56 4.58 13.22
CA LEU A 97 7.04 4.56 11.86
C LEU A 97 5.79 5.45 11.76
N ASP A 98 5.82 6.48 10.91
CA ASP A 98 4.72 7.45 10.77
C ASP A 98 3.75 7.08 9.64
N GLY A 99 4.14 6.15 8.76
CA GLY A 99 3.28 5.66 7.69
C GLY A 99 3.63 4.26 7.22
N LEU A 100 2.60 3.47 6.89
CA LEU A 100 2.74 2.14 6.31
C LEU A 100 1.77 1.97 5.14
N LEU A 101 2.31 1.88 3.92
CA LEU A 101 1.53 1.60 2.73
C LEU A 101 1.68 0.14 2.31
N HIS A 102 0.67 -0.66 2.57
CA HIS A 102 0.53 -2.00 2.02
C HIS A 102 0.03 -1.92 0.57
N ASN A 103 0.97 -1.91 -0.37
CA ASN A 103 0.68 -1.84 -1.80
C ASN A 103 1.13 -3.09 -2.57
N ALA A 104 2.10 -3.85 -2.06
CA ALA A 104 2.47 -5.14 -2.66
C ALA A 104 1.24 -6.03 -2.81
N GLY A 105 1.12 -6.69 -3.96
CA GLY A 105 -0.01 -7.56 -4.23
C GLY A 105 0.22 -8.49 -5.42
N MET A 106 -0.52 -9.58 -5.43
CA MET A 106 -0.53 -10.59 -6.49
C MET A 106 -1.95 -10.74 -7.02
N LEU A 107 -2.13 -10.66 -8.35
CA LEU A 107 -3.42 -10.84 -9.01
C LEU A 107 -3.87 -12.32 -9.00
N GLY A 108 -2.93 -13.24 -9.08
CA GLY A 108 -3.23 -14.62 -9.36
C GLY A 108 -3.73 -14.80 -10.79
N ARG A 109 -4.76 -15.64 -10.98
CA ARG A 109 -5.32 -15.94 -12.30
C ARG A 109 -6.82 -15.60 -12.34
N ILE A 110 -7.24 -14.97 -13.43
CA ILE A 110 -8.65 -14.72 -13.72
C ILE A 110 -9.17 -15.95 -14.47
N THR A 111 -9.96 -16.79 -13.78
CA THR A 111 -10.43 -18.09 -14.28
C THR A 111 -11.68 -18.54 -13.53
N PRO A 112 -12.52 -19.44 -14.09
CA PRO A 112 -13.58 -20.10 -13.34
C PRO A 112 -13.05 -20.74 -12.07
N PHE A 113 -13.83 -20.69 -10.98
CA PHE A 113 -13.39 -21.20 -9.67
C PHE A 113 -13.04 -22.69 -9.69
N GLU A 114 -13.78 -23.49 -10.43
CA GLU A 114 -13.55 -24.94 -10.60
C GLU A 114 -12.18 -25.29 -11.22
N GLN A 115 -11.53 -24.32 -11.90
CA GLN A 115 -10.23 -24.46 -12.54
C GLN A 115 -9.13 -23.71 -11.78
N TYR A 116 -9.43 -23.16 -10.59
CA TYR A 116 -8.45 -22.38 -9.85
C TYR A 116 -7.42 -23.31 -9.19
N ASN A 117 -6.13 -23.04 -9.39
CA ASN A 117 -5.05 -23.84 -8.80
C ASN A 117 -4.92 -23.53 -7.30
N PRO A 118 -4.98 -24.56 -6.40
CA PRO A 118 -4.91 -24.34 -4.94
C PRO A 118 -3.61 -23.70 -4.47
N GLU A 119 -2.45 -24.05 -5.03
CA GLU A 119 -1.15 -23.49 -4.66
C GLU A 119 -1.10 -21.99 -5.00
N LEU A 120 -1.64 -21.63 -6.17
CA LEU A 120 -1.75 -20.22 -6.55
C LEU A 120 -2.72 -19.45 -5.65
N TRP A 121 -3.78 -20.10 -5.18
CA TRP A 121 -4.68 -19.53 -4.18
C TRP A 121 -3.94 -19.18 -2.90
N GLU A 122 -3.17 -20.11 -2.36
CA GLU A 122 -2.38 -19.91 -1.14
C GLU A 122 -1.34 -18.80 -1.31
N GLN A 123 -0.65 -18.74 -2.46
CA GLN A 123 0.29 -17.67 -2.77
C GLN A 123 -0.39 -16.30 -2.79
N VAL A 124 -1.56 -16.18 -3.41
CA VAL A 124 -2.33 -14.92 -3.43
C VAL A 124 -2.75 -14.53 -2.01
N MET A 125 -3.25 -15.46 -1.21
CA MET A 125 -3.64 -15.19 0.17
C MET A 125 -2.43 -14.79 1.03
N GLN A 126 -1.29 -15.45 0.83
CA GLN A 126 -0.05 -15.11 1.53
C GLN A 126 0.41 -13.69 1.22
N VAL A 127 0.49 -13.33 -0.06
CA VAL A 127 0.99 -12.01 -0.48
C VAL A 127 0.02 -10.88 -0.15
N ASN A 128 -1.29 -11.10 -0.35
CA ASN A 128 -2.29 -10.04 -0.28
C ASN A 128 -2.87 -9.82 1.12
N ILE A 129 -2.82 -10.84 2.00
CA ILE A 129 -3.47 -10.75 3.31
C ILE A 129 -2.60 -11.23 4.47
N ASN A 130 -2.07 -12.47 4.44
CA ASN A 130 -1.30 -12.98 5.58
C ASN A 130 -0.03 -12.15 5.83
N GLY A 131 0.75 -11.88 4.77
CA GLY A 131 1.95 -11.06 4.85
C GLY A 131 1.70 -9.65 5.37
N PRO A 132 0.77 -8.87 4.79
CA PRO A 132 0.37 -7.57 5.33
C PRO A 132 -0.08 -7.60 6.80
N ILE A 133 -0.88 -8.60 7.20
CA ILE A 133 -1.31 -8.74 8.60
C ILE A 133 -0.12 -8.96 9.53
N TRP A 134 0.74 -9.93 9.25
CA TRP A 134 1.89 -10.23 10.09
C TRP A 134 2.93 -9.10 10.11
N MET A 135 3.12 -8.43 8.98
CA MET A 135 3.95 -7.24 8.90
C MET A 135 3.39 -6.11 9.76
N THR A 136 2.09 -5.85 9.68
CA THR A 136 1.44 -4.83 10.51
C THR A 136 1.57 -5.17 11.99
N GLN A 137 1.34 -6.43 12.37
CA GLN A 137 1.47 -6.88 13.76
C GLN A 137 2.88 -6.62 14.30
N ALA A 138 3.92 -6.98 13.53
CA ALA A 138 5.31 -6.77 13.94
C ALA A 138 5.68 -5.27 14.03
N LEU A 139 5.13 -4.44 13.15
CA LEU A 139 5.40 -2.99 13.10
C LEU A 139 4.50 -2.16 14.01
N LEU A 140 3.47 -2.76 14.61
CA LEU A 140 2.49 -2.02 15.44
C LEU A 140 3.14 -1.25 16.62
N PRO A 141 4.18 -1.73 17.30
CA PRO A 141 4.88 -0.95 18.31
C PRO A 141 5.49 0.35 17.76
N LEU A 142 6.13 0.30 16.58
CA LEU A 142 6.72 1.46 15.92
C LEU A 142 5.65 2.47 15.44
N LEU A 143 4.51 1.97 14.94
CA LEU A 143 3.37 2.80 14.56
C LEU A 143 2.77 3.50 15.78
N LYS A 144 2.68 2.82 16.92
CA LYS A 144 2.20 3.39 18.19
C LYS A 144 3.18 4.42 18.79
N ALA A 145 4.47 4.33 18.48
CA ALA A 145 5.48 5.30 18.91
C ALA A 145 5.43 6.62 18.12
N SER A 146 4.71 6.66 17.01
CA SER A 146 4.48 7.88 16.23
C SER A 146 3.43 8.77 16.89
N PRO A 147 3.63 10.11 16.87
CA PRO A 147 2.59 11.05 17.31
C PRO A 147 1.40 11.14 16.33
N ASP A 148 1.57 10.69 15.07
CA ASP A 148 0.56 10.71 14.03
C ASP A 148 0.88 9.65 12.96
N ALA A 149 0.39 8.42 13.14
CA ALA A 149 0.61 7.31 12.22
C ALA A 149 -0.57 7.06 11.28
N SER A 150 -0.27 6.69 10.03
CA SER A 150 -1.27 6.28 9.04
C SER A 150 -0.90 4.94 8.40
N VAL A 151 -1.80 3.97 8.48
CA VAL A 151 -1.69 2.68 7.77
C VAL A 151 -2.72 2.64 6.65
N VAL A 152 -2.25 2.42 5.43
CA VAL A 152 -3.12 2.33 4.24
C VAL A 152 -2.95 0.99 3.57
N PHE A 153 -4.05 0.28 3.41
CA PHE A 153 -4.09 -0.97 2.67
C PHE A 153 -4.63 -0.73 1.25
N THR A 154 -3.84 -1.04 0.24
CA THR A 154 -4.31 -1.03 -1.14
C THR A 154 -5.34 -2.15 -1.35
N SER A 155 -6.58 -1.74 -1.52
CA SER A 155 -7.73 -2.59 -1.79
C SER A 155 -8.09 -2.59 -3.29
N SER A 156 -9.33 -2.90 -3.61
CA SER A 156 -9.86 -2.94 -4.98
C SER A 156 -11.38 -2.88 -4.96
N SER A 157 -12.00 -2.45 -6.04
CA SER A 157 -13.44 -2.54 -6.23
C SER A 157 -13.98 -3.97 -6.10
N VAL A 158 -13.17 -5.00 -6.43
CA VAL A 158 -13.55 -6.41 -6.26
C VAL A 158 -13.41 -6.90 -4.81
N GLY A 159 -12.84 -6.12 -3.91
CA GLY A 159 -12.86 -6.35 -2.46
C GLY A 159 -14.13 -5.81 -1.79
N ARG A 160 -14.93 -5.03 -2.50
CA ARG A 160 -16.20 -4.44 -2.02
C ARG A 160 -17.42 -5.04 -2.71
N ARG A 161 -17.24 -5.56 -3.93
CA ARG A 161 -18.26 -6.27 -4.68
C ARG A 161 -17.61 -7.43 -5.44
N GLY A 162 -17.95 -8.67 -5.10
CA GLY A 162 -17.46 -9.87 -5.79
C GLY A 162 -17.75 -9.83 -7.27
N ARG A 163 -16.83 -10.36 -8.06
CA ARG A 163 -16.95 -10.45 -9.51
C ARG A 163 -16.54 -11.86 -9.96
N ALA A 164 -17.28 -12.45 -10.87
CA ALA A 164 -16.97 -13.77 -11.44
C ALA A 164 -15.52 -13.81 -11.97
N TYR A 165 -14.85 -14.93 -11.79
CA TYR A 165 -13.49 -15.24 -12.24
C TYR A 165 -12.35 -14.60 -11.47
N TRP A 166 -12.63 -13.72 -10.48
CA TRP A 166 -11.58 -13.02 -9.71
C TRP A 166 -11.06 -13.83 -8.51
N GLY A 167 -11.63 -14.97 -8.20
CA GLY A 167 -11.14 -15.98 -7.25
C GLY A 167 -10.44 -15.45 -6.02
N ALA A 168 -9.22 -15.93 -5.78
CA ALA A 168 -8.41 -15.58 -4.61
C ALA A 168 -8.16 -14.08 -4.47
N TYR A 169 -7.97 -13.36 -5.58
CA TYR A 169 -7.74 -11.92 -5.53
C TYR A 169 -8.92 -11.17 -4.89
N ALA A 170 -10.15 -11.43 -5.36
CA ALA A 170 -11.33 -10.78 -4.79
C ALA A 170 -11.48 -11.14 -3.31
N VAL A 171 -11.35 -12.41 -2.95
CA VAL A 171 -11.45 -12.89 -1.57
C VAL A 171 -10.39 -12.22 -0.68
N SER A 172 -9.13 -12.13 -1.14
CA SER A 172 -8.08 -11.45 -0.39
C SER A 172 -8.39 -9.96 -0.17
N LYS A 173 -8.98 -9.28 -1.16
CA LYS A 173 -9.34 -7.85 -1.01
C LYS A 173 -10.57 -7.63 -0.13
N PHE A 174 -11.53 -8.56 -0.09
CA PHE A 174 -12.59 -8.58 0.94
C PHE A 174 -12.01 -8.76 2.34
N ALA A 175 -11.08 -9.69 2.50
CA ALA A 175 -10.39 -9.89 3.78
C ALA A 175 -9.60 -8.63 4.20
N THR A 176 -8.98 -7.93 3.26
CA THR A 176 -8.31 -6.63 3.51
C THR A 176 -9.30 -5.59 4.04
N GLU A 177 -10.47 -5.42 3.41
CA GLU A 177 -11.50 -4.49 3.88
C GLU A 177 -12.01 -4.83 5.29
N GLY A 178 -12.19 -6.13 5.58
CA GLY A 178 -12.58 -6.59 6.93
C GLY A 178 -11.49 -6.35 7.97
N PHE A 179 -10.22 -6.66 7.63
CA PHE A 179 -9.10 -6.46 8.54
C PHE A 179 -8.88 -4.99 8.88
N VAL A 180 -9.02 -4.10 7.90
CA VAL A 180 -8.93 -2.64 8.12
C VAL A 180 -9.94 -2.19 9.17
N GLN A 181 -11.19 -2.64 9.11
CA GLN A 181 -12.22 -2.28 10.08
C GLN A 181 -11.90 -2.81 11.49
N VAL A 182 -11.46 -4.08 11.59
CA VAL A 182 -11.07 -4.68 12.88
C VAL A 182 -9.91 -3.92 13.51
N LEU A 183 -8.83 -3.70 12.76
CA LEU A 183 -7.65 -3.02 13.30
C LEU A 183 -7.94 -1.55 13.64
N ALA A 184 -8.74 -0.88 12.82
CA ALA A 184 -9.15 0.51 13.09
C ALA A 184 -9.92 0.65 14.41
N ASP A 185 -10.87 -0.25 14.69
CA ASP A 185 -11.65 -0.29 15.93
C ASP A 185 -10.72 -0.57 17.15
N GLU A 186 -9.80 -1.53 17.01
CA GLU A 186 -8.83 -1.87 18.05
C GLU A 186 -7.92 -0.68 18.46
N VAL A 187 -7.53 0.16 17.50
CA VAL A 187 -6.58 1.27 17.74
C VAL A 187 -7.25 2.63 17.89
N GLU A 188 -8.57 2.74 17.76
CA GLU A 188 -9.31 4.01 17.83
C GLU A 188 -9.02 4.78 19.12
N HIS A 189 -8.92 4.06 20.24
CA HIS A 189 -8.65 4.65 21.55
C HIS A 189 -7.30 5.38 21.66
N LEU A 190 -6.36 5.13 20.74
CA LEU A 190 -5.03 5.77 20.75
C LEU A 190 -5.12 7.22 20.23
N GLY A 191 -6.01 7.52 19.31
CA GLY A 191 -6.15 8.83 18.68
C GLY A 191 -4.97 9.27 17.79
N THR A 192 -3.87 8.53 17.80
CA THR A 192 -2.62 8.84 17.05
C THR A 192 -2.35 7.88 15.90
N LEU A 193 -3.15 6.84 15.73
CA LEU A 193 -3.00 5.84 14.68
C LEU A 193 -4.33 5.65 13.95
N ARG A 194 -4.31 5.79 12.64
CA ARG A 194 -5.46 5.54 11.77
C ARG A 194 -5.14 4.46 10.73
N VAL A 195 -6.15 3.67 10.40
CA VAL A 195 -6.04 2.53 9.48
C VAL A 195 -7.16 2.62 8.45
N ASN A 196 -6.82 2.74 7.16
CA ASN A 196 -7.79 2.91 6.10
C ASN A 196 -7.52 2.01 4.90
N SER A 197 -8.53 1.74 4.08
CA SER A 197 -8.36 1.06 2.80
C SER A 197 -8.45 2.04 1.63
N LEU A 198 -7.70 1.77 0.56
CA LEU A 198 -7.68 2.59 -0.65
C LEU A 198 -7.81 1.72 -1.90
N ASN A 199 -8.88 1.91 -2.66
CA ASN A 199 -9.02 1.37 -3.99
C ASN A 199 -8.38 2.31 -5.02
N PRO A 200 -7.29 1.91 -5.70
CA PRO A 200 -6.62 2.77 -6.69
C PRO A 200 -7.46 3.03 -7.95
N GLY A 201 -8.50 2.23 -8.18
CA GLY A 201 -9.26 2.26 -9.42
C GLY A 201 -8.49 1.66 -10.61
N ALA A 202 -8.96 1.95 -11.82
CA ALA A 202 -8.33 1.48 -13.06
C ALA A 202 -7.09 2.32 -13.36
N THR A 203 -5.92 1.85 -12.92
CA THR A 203 -4.64 2.55 -13.03
C THR A 203 -3.70 1.82 -14.00
N ARG A 204 -2.95 2.56 -14.80
CA ARG A 204 -1.99 2.05 -15.80
C ARG A 204 -0.81 1.35 -15.14
N THR A 205 -0.94 0.04 -14.92
CA THR A 205 0.06 -0.82 -14.29
C THR A 205 0.19 -2.15 -15.02
N ALA A 206 1.29 -2.86 -14.78
CA ALA A 206 1.48 -4.21 -15.32
C ALA A 206 0.37 -5.18 -14.81
N MET A 207 -0.05 -5.06 -13.55
CA MET A 207 -1.15 -5.85 -12.99
C MET A 207 -2.47 -5.57 -13.73
N ARG A 208 -2.78 -4.29 -14.02
CA ARG A 208 -3.98 -3.92 -14.77
C ARG A 208 -3.97 -4.49 -16.18
N LYS A 209 -2.83 -4.39 -16.86
CA LYS A 209 -2.64 -4.98 -18.21
C LYS A 209 -2.86 -6.49 -18.19
N ALA A 210 -2.37 -7.20 -17.16
CA ALA A 210 -2.60 -8.64 -17.01
C ALA A 210 -4.09 -8.98 -16.77
N ALA A 211 -4.80 -8.15 -15.97
CA ALA A 211 -6.22 -8.34 -15.69
C ALA A 211 -7.13 -8.02 -16.88
N TYR A 212 -6.76 -7.06 -17.71
CA TYR A 212 -7.53 -6.56 -18.85
C TYR A 212 -6.65 -6.36 -20.08
N PRO A 213 -6.24 -7.46 -20.75
CA PRO A 213 -5.29 -7.38 -21.87
C PRO A 213 -5.77 -6.56 -23.08
N GLY A 214 -7.10 -6.46 -23.27
CA GLY A 214 -7.72 -5.72 -24.38
C GLY A 214 -8.05 -4.25 -24.05
N GLU A 215 -7.74 -3.77 -22.82
CA GLU A 215 -7.99 -2.38 -22.45
C GLU A 215 -6.88 -1.47 -22.96
N ASP A 216 -7.23 -0.33 -23.54
CA ASP A 216 -6.26 0.69 -23.96
C ASP A 216 -5.55 1.28 -22.71
N PRO A 217 -4.24 1.09 -22.53
CA PRO A 217 -3.52 1.65 -21.40
C PRO A 217 -3.53 3.19 -21.39
N LEU A 218 -3.65 3.84 -22.55
CA LEU A 218 -3.63 5.30 -22.65
C LEU A 218 -4.94 5.93 -22.15
N ALA A 219 -6.03 5.15 -22.10
CA ALA A 219 -7.29 5.58 -21.51
C ALA A 219 -7.32 5.52 -19.98
N LEU A 220 -6.22 5.03 -19.35
CA LEU A 220 -6.10 4.88 -17.91
C LEU A 220 -5.22 5.97 -17.31
N ARG A 221 -5.59 6.43 -16.13
CA ARG A 221 -4.71 7.29 -15.31
C ARG A 221 -3.39 6.58 -15.01
N THR A 222 -2.31 7.34 -14.97
CA THR A 222 -1.01 6.83 -14.52
C THR A 222 -1.00 6.68 -13.00
N PRO A 223 -0.03 5.94 -12.43
CA PRO A 223 0.16 5.90 -10.98
C PRO A 223 0.36 7.28 -10.36
N GLU A 224 1.08 8.17 -11.03
CA GLU A 224 1.37 9.53 -10.57
C GLU A 224 0.10 10.39 -10.45
N GLU A 225 -0.84 10.25 -11.38
CA GLU A 225 -2.09 11.02 -11.39
C GLU A 225 -3.05 10.66 -10.25
N ILE A 226 -2.83 9.56 -9.54
CA ILE A 226 -3.67 9.16 -8.41
C ILE A 226 -3.03 9.44 -7.04
N MET A 227 -1.82 10.00 -7.01
CA MET A 227 -1.08 10.26 -5.77
C MET A 227 -1.71 11.29 -4.83
N PRO A 228 -2.53 12.27 -5.26
CA PRO A 228 -3.16 13.20 -4.32
C PRO A 228 -3.89 12.50 -3.17
N THR A 229 -4.66 11.44 -3.44
CA THR A 229 -5.36 10.69 -2.37
C THR A 229 -4.39 9.92 -1.46
N TYR A 230 -3.29 9.40 -1.98
CA TYR A 230 -2.25 8.72 -1.19
C TYR A 230 -1.53 9.71 -0.27
N LEU A 231 -1.19 10.89 -0.78
CA LEU A 231 -0.56 11.97 0.00
C LEU A 231 -1.50 12.45 1.12
N TRP A 232 -2.77 12.67 0.81
CA TRP A 232 -3.77 13.06 1.80
C TRP A 232 -3.88 12.00 2.92
N LEU A 233 -3.96 10.72 2.57
CA LEU A 233 -4.06 9.63 3.56
C LEU A 233 -2.81 9.50 4.43
N MET A 234 -1.63 9.76 3.89
CA MET A 234 -0.36 9.69 4.64
C MET A 234 -0.04 10.98 5.41
N GLY A 235 -0.69 12.09 5.07
CA GLY A 235 -0.52 13.38 5.72
C GLY A 235 -1.45 13.60 6.91
N PRO A 236 -1.23 14.68 7.68
CA PRO A 236 -2.05 15.03 8.84
C PRO A 236 -3.50 15.40 8.49
N ASP A 237 -3.76 15.78 7.24
CA ASP A 237 -5.09 16.24 6.79
C ASP A 237 -6.14 15.11 6.78
N SER A 238 -5.71 13.85 6.94
CA SER A 238 -6.59 12.69 7.11
C SER A 238 -6.85 12.31 8.56
N GLN A 239 -6.42 13.12 9.53
CA GLN A 239 -6.76 12.91 10.94
C GLN A 239 -8.28 12.89 11.12
N GLY A 240 -8.76 12.02 12.02
CA GLY A 240 -10.19 11.80 12.22
C GLY A 240 -10.87 10.82 11.25
N HIS A 241 -10.15 10.34 10.24
CA HIS A 241 -10.62 9.30 9.32
C HIS A 241 -9.95 7.96 9.66
N ASN A 242 -10.71 7.04 10.23
CA ASN A 242 -10.25 5.73 10.68
C ASN A 242 -11.27 4.64 10.31
N GLY A 243 -10.82 3.50 9.81
CA GLY A 243 -11.68 2.39 9.39
C GLY A 243 -12.45 2.62 8.08
N GLU A 244 -12.09 3.65 7.32
CA GLU A 244 -12.86 4.07 6.15
C GLU A 244 -12.30 3.53 4.82
N PRO A 245 -13.19 3.22 3.86
CA PRO A 245 -12.81 2.88 2.50
C PRO A 245 -12.74 4.13 1.61
N PHE A 246 -11.59 4.36 0.98
CA PHE A 246 -11.36 5.46 0.04
C PHE A 246 -11.23 4.95 -1.40
N ASP A 247 -11.45 5.85 -2.37
CA ASP A 247 -11.15 5.65 -3.77
C ASP A 247 -10.14 6.71 -4.23
N ALA A 248 -9.08 6.29 -4.93
CA ALA A 248 -8.09 7.22 -5.49
C ALA A 248 -8.59 7.90 -6.77
N GLN A 249 -9.65 7.39 -7.36
CA GLN A 249 -10.30 7.93 -8.55
C GLN A 249 -11.81 8.01 -8.34
N PRO A 250 -12.50 9.01 -8.91
CA PRO A 250 -13.95 9.05 -8.88
C PRO A 250 -14.52 7.80 -9.58
N PRO A 251 -15.70 7.31 -9.15
CA PRO A 251 -16.36 6.21 -9.83
C PRO A 251 -16.56 6.56 -11.31
N LYS A 252 -16.30 5.58 -12.20
CA LYS A 252 -16.64 5.77 -13.62
C LYS A 252 -18.15 6.04 -13.70
N GLN A 253 -18.50 7.17 -14.29
CA GLN A 253 -19.88 7.41 -14.67
C GLN A 253 -20.25 6.32 -15.67
N GLY A 254 -21.21 5.47 -15.28
CA GLY A 254 -21.74 4.35 -16.08
C GLY A 254 -22.53 4.81 -17.29
#